data_267cd8c3a8a6827aa415ce6d9de56378
#
_entry.id   267cd8c3a8a6827aa415ce6d9de56378
#
_cell.length_a   1.000
_cell.length_b   1.000
_cell.length_c   1.000
_cell.angle_alpha   90.00
_cell.angle_beta   90.00
_cell.angle_gamma   90.00
#
_symmetry.space_group_name_H-M   'P 1'
#
loop_
_entity.id
_entity.type
_entity.pdbx_description
1 polymer ?
#
loop_
_entity_poly.entity_id
_entity_poly.type
_entity_poly.pdbx_seq_one_letter_code
_entity_poly.pdbx_strand_id
1 'polypeptide(L)'
;PKEGDKTRPYWVTYTPKDILGFRSEIIDGARQLTQLRLLEQVVEPDGKYGDKIIKQIRVLERGRYEIHRKDDKKNEYKLFDEGEMSLKDKIPFAVAYSNRVGYYESRSPLYDIAELNLKHYQIQSDLDNILHISSVPMLAVFGYPNADEITTGPNEALSLPPESRMEYISPSGDSYDSQFTRLKDIAEQINTLSLAAVLGQKLVGESAEAKRIDRSQNDSTMMVIAQQMQDLIDNCLKFHSEYLNEPSAGSSFVNRDFVSARLEPQEITSLLTLFTAGTITQETLLNQLSAGEVLGDDFDVEE
;
A
#
# COMPACT_ATOMS: atom_id res chain seq x y z
N PRO A 1 24.72 -18.57 -2.78
CA PRO A 1 25.23 -19.83 -2.26
C PRO A 1 26.74 -19.83 -2.45
N LYS A 2 27.50 -20.17 -1.41
CA LYS A 2 28.95 -20.37 -1.55
C LYS A 2 29.20 -21.56 -2.47
N GLU A 3 30.20 -21.43 -3.32
CA GLU A 3 30.68 -22.50 -4.20
C GLU A 3 30.83 -23.80 -3.40
N GLY A 4 30.11 -24.85 -3.78
CA GLY A 4 30.09 -26.13 -3.07
C GLY A 4 28.80 -26.49 -2.37
N ASP A 5 27.94 -25.54 -2.06
CA ASP A 5 26.61 -25.80 -1.56
C ASP A 5 25.68 -26.09 -2.76
N LYS A 6 25.16 -27.31 -2.86
CA LYS A 6 24.07 -27.65 -3.79
C LYS A 6 22.76 -27.01 -3.31
N THR A 7 22.81 -25.72 -3.02
CA THR A 7 21.66 -24.95 -2.56
C THR A 7 20.76 -24.66 -3.73
N ARG A 8 19.48 -24.98 -3.55
CA ARG A 8 18.44 -24.64 -4.53
C ARG A 8 18.39 -23.12 -4.68
N PRO A 9 18.24 -22.58 -5.89
CA PRO A 9 17.97 -21.17 -6.06
C PRO A 9 16.69 -20.80 -5.30
N TYR A 10 16.67 -19.64 -4.68
CA TYR A 10 15.53 -19.13 -3.91
C TYR A 10 15.27 -17.68 -4.32
N TRP A 11 14.05 -17.25 -4.11
CA TRP A 11 13.63 -15.89 -4.39
C TRP A 11 13.73 -15.04 -3.15
N VAL A 12 14.17 -13.80 -3.33
CA VAL A 12 14.23 -12.79 -2.27
C VAL A 12 13.39 -11.62 -2.69
N THR A 13 12.49 -11.20 -1.81
CA THR A 13 11.61 -10.06 -2.04
C THR A 13 12.25 -8.79 -1.49
N TYR A 14 12.27 -7.75 -2.29
CA TYR A 14 12.70 -6.42 -1.90
C TYR A 14 11.53 -5.44 -2.03
N THR A 15 11.40 -4.58 -1.04
CA THR A 15 10.43 -3.48 -1.10
C THR A 15 11.05 -2.28 -1.85
N PRO A 16 10.25 -1.32 -2.34
CA PRO A 16 10.79 -0.11 -2.96
C PRO A 16 11.78 0.66 -2.08
N LYS A 17 11.69 0.53 -0.75
CA LYS A 17 12.61 1.17 0.21
C LYS A 17 13.99 0.54 0.22
N ASP A 18 14.08 -0.72 -0.19
CA ASP A 18 15.33 -1.48 -0.22
C ASP A 18 16.10 -1.26 -1.53
N ILE A 19 15.47 -0.65 -2.53
CA ILE A 19 16.11 -0.34 -3.82
C ILE A 19 16.78 1.03 -3.71
N LEU A 20 18.10 1.03 -3.53
CA LEU A 20 18.90 2.25 -3.43
C LEU A 20 19.09 2.97 -4.77
N GLY A 21 18.95 2.23 -5.87
CA GLY A 21 19.02 2.78 -7.21
C GLY A 21 19.43 1.74 -8.25
N PHE A 22 19.29 2.12 -9.49
CA PHE A 22 19.62 1.27 -10.64
C PHE A 22 20.31 2.06 -11.76
N ARG A 23 20.95 1.37 -12.69
CA ARG A 23 21.42 1.90 -13.97
C ARG A 23 20.86 1.05 -15.10
N SER A 24 20.56 1.68 -16.21
CA SER A 24 20.04 1.02 -17.41
C SER A 24 20.65 1.64 -18.66
N GLU A 25 20.87 0.82 -19.67
CA GLU A 25 21.38 1.23 -20.97
C GLU A 25 20.50 0.69 -22.10
N ILE A 26 20.55 1.32 -23.25
CA ILE A 26 19.86 0.82 -24.44
C ILE A 26 20.82 -0.14 -25.15
N ILE A 27 20.48 -1.43 -25.19
CA ILE A 27 21.23 -2.49 -25.80
C ILE A 27 20.30 -3.20 -26.78
N ASP A 28 20.70 -3.33 -28.02
CA ASP A 28 19.90 -3.93 -29.08
C ASP A 28 18.49 -3.31 -29.21
N GLY A 29 18.40 -1.98 -29.03
CA GLY A 29 17.15 -1.24 -29.16
C GLY A 29 16.20 -1.36 -27.95
N ALA A 30 16.55 -2.15 -26.93
CA ALA A 30 15.78 -2.31 -25.71
C ALA A 30 16.51 -1.74 -24.49
N ARG A 31 15.77 -1.08 -23.57
CA ARG A 31 16.34 -0.63 -22.31
C ARG A 31 16.55 -1.84 -21.39
N GLN A 32 17.78 -2.07 -20.98
CA GLN A 32 18.17 -3.20 -20.15
C GLN A 32 18.84 -2.71 -18.85
N LEU A 33 18.58 -3.44 -17.76
CA LEU A 33 19.20 -3.18 -16.46
C LEU A 33 20.68 -3.59 -16.50
N THR A 34 21.57 -2.66 -16.16
CA THR A 34 23.03 -2.91 -16.13
C THR A 34 23.58 -2.96 -14.72
N GLN A 35 22.97 -2.29 -13.76
CA GLN A 35 23.33 -2.33 -12.34
C GLN A 35 22.10 -2.14 -11.46
N LEU A 36 22.03 -2.87 -10.36
CA LEU A 36 21.02 -2.73 -9.32
C LEU A 36 21.68 -2.71 -7.94
N ARG A 37 21.29 -1.75 -7.09
CA ARG A 37 21.80 -1.60 -5.73
C ARG A 37 20.69 -1.81 -4.74
N LEU A 38 20.84 -2.79 -3.86
CA LEU A 38 19.85 -3.25 -2.89
C LEU A 38 20.39 -3.11 -1.47
N LEU A 39 19.56 -2.58 -0.58
CA LEU A 39 19.83 -2.56 0.85
C LEU A 39 19.33 -3.88 1.46
N GLU A 40 20.19 -4.57 2.17
CA GLU A 40 19.87 -5.82 2.86
C GLU A 40 20.12 -5.70 4.34
N GLN A 41 19.33 -6.41 5.13
CA GLN A 41 19.57 -6.63 6.55
C GLN A 41 19.78 -8.13 6.76
N VAL A 42 20.95 -8.47 7.25
CA VAL A 42 21.34 -9.87 7.52
C VAL A 42 21.49 -10.04 9.00
N VAL A 43 20.91 -11.11 9.54
CA VAL A 43 21.06 -11.50 10.93
C VAL A 43 22.25 -12.45 11.03
N GLU A 44 23.26 -12.10 11.82
CA GLU A 44 24.40 -12.94 12.13
C GLU A 44 24.44 -13.24 13.63
N PRO A 45 24.89 -14.45 14.03
CA PRO A 45 25.04 -14.78 15.44
C PRO A 45 26.05 -13.83 16.12
N ASP A 46 25.68 -13.31 17.28
CA ASP A 46 26.56 -12.53 18.15
C ASP A 46 26.76 -13.26 19.50
N GLY A 47 27.86 -13.97 19.62
CA GLY A 47 28.11 -14.87 20.75
C GLY A 47 27.23 -16.12 20.74
N LYS A 48 26.98 -16.67 21.95
CA LYS A 48 26.30 -17.98 22.08
C LYS A 48 24.75 -17.88 21.94
N TYR A 49 24.19 -16.75 22.27
CA TYR A 49 22.73 -16.57 22.39
C TYR A 49 22.22 -15.25 21.80
N GLY A 50 23.09 -14.40 21.27
CA GLY A 50 22.73 -13.11 20.71
C GLY A 50 22.70 -13.12 19.17
N ASP A 51 21.94 -12.19 18.58
CA ASP A 51 21.89 -11.95 17.16
C ASP A 51 22.22 -10.48 16.88
N LYS A 52 23.03 -10.24 15.86
CA LYS A 52 23.37 -8.90 15.37
C LYS A 52 22.78 -8.69 13.97
N ILE A 53 22.07 -7.59 13.80
CA ILE A 53 21.56 -7.18 12.49
C ILE A 53 22.64 -6.34 11.80
N ILE A 54 23.11 -6.81 10.65
CA ILE A 54 24.10 -6.14 9.83
C ILE A 54 23.42 -5.57 8.58
N LYS A 55 23.58 -4.27 8.37
CA LYS A 55 23.13 -3.61 7.11
C LYS A 55 24.22 -3.74 6.07
N GLN A 56 23.84 -4.25 4.90
CA GLN A 56 24.76 -4.40 3.76
C GLN A 56 24.09 -3.89 2.48
N ILE A 57 24.91 -3.53 1.51
CA ILE A 57 24.49 -3.16 0.18
C ILE A 57 24.92 -4.26 -0.78
N ARG A 58 23.96 -4.87 -1.45
CA ARG A 58 24.20 -5.77 -2.57
C ARG A 58 24.15 -5.00 -3.87
N VAL A 59 25.20 -5.08 -4.64
CA VAL A 59 25.29 -4.55 -6.00
C VAL A 59 25.22 -5.73 -6.96
N LEU A 60 24.21 -5.73 -7.82
CA LEU A 60 24.07 -6.72 -8.89
C LEU A 60 24.44 -6.06 -10.19
N GLU A 61 25.33 -6.70 -10.93
CA GLU A 61 25.69 -6.39 -12.31
C GLU A 61 25.48 -7.62 -13.18
N ARG A 62 25.64 -7.51 -14.48
CA ARG A 62 25.52 -8.67 -15.34
C ARG A 62 26.61 -9.68 -15.04
N GLY A 63 26.21 -10.88 -14.69
CA GLY A 63 27.10 -11.99 -14.40
C GLY A 63 27.89 -11.88 -13.09
N ARG A 64 27.74 -10.81 -12.30
CA ARG A 64 28.48 -10.65 -11.04
C ARG A 64 27.69 -9.96 -9.95
N TYR A 65 28.06 -10.19 -8.70
CA TYR A 65 27.54 -9.46 -7.55
C TYR A 65 28.68 -9.01 -6.64
N GLU A 66 28.42 -7.92 -5.92
CA GLU A 66 29.27 -7.42 -4.85
C GLU A 66 28.41 -7.17 -3.60
N ILE A 67 28.97 -7.44 -2.42
CA ILE A 67 28.35 -7.14 -1.14
C ILE A 67 29.25 -6.17 -0.38
N HIS A 68 28.71 -5.03 -0.02
CA HIS A 68 29.42 -4.00 0.74
C HIS A 68 28.81 -3.88 2.12
N ARG A 69 29.65 -3.92 3.15
CA ARG A 69 29.25 -3.73 4.54
C ARG A 69 29.79 -2.44 5.11
N LYS A 70 29.01 -1.82 5.98
CA LYS A 70 29.41 -0.59 6.65
C LYS A 70 30.44 -0.88 7.72
N ASP A 71 31.57 -0.18 7.70
CA ASP A 71 32.57 -0.19 8.78
C ASP A 71 32.08 0.76 9.88
N ASP A 72 31.72 0.22 11.04
CA ASP A 72 31.20 0.98 12.19
C ASP A 72 32.17 2.08 12.67
N LYS A 73 33.49 1.93 12.41
CA LYS A 73 34.51 2.90 12.86
C LYS A 73 34.70 4.07 11.89
N LYS A 74 34.53 3.83 10.58
CA LYS A 74 34.85 4.84 9.55
C LYS A 74 33.63 5.38 8.82
N ASN A 75 32.43 4.84 9.08
CA ASN A 75 31.19 5.18 8.40
C ASN A 75 31.26 5.00 6.86
N GLU A 76 32.17 4.16 6.39
CA GLU A 76 32.40 3.84 4.97
C GLU A 76 31.94 2.42 4.66
N TYR A 77 31.48 2.21 3.43
CA TYR A 77 31.17 0.87 2.94
C TYR A 77 32.41 0.23 2.33
N LYS A 78 32.74 -0.98 2.77
CA LYS A 78 33.84 -1.78 2.23
C LYS A 78 33.32 -3.03 1.57
N LEU A 79 33.99 -3.45 0.52
CA LEU A 79 33.74 -4.74 -0.12
C LEU A 79 33.93 -5.85 0.91
N PHE A 80 32.91 -6.66 1.11
CA PHE A 80 32.89 -7.80 2.02
C PHE A 80 32.94 -9.13 1.29
N ASP A 81 32.18 -9.24 0.20
CA ASP A 81 32.11 -10.45 -0.62
C ASP A 81 31.80 -10.07 -2.09
N GLU A 82 32.30 -10.86 -3.03
CA GLU A 82 32.01 -10.73 -4.44
C GLU A 82 32.01 -12.10 -5.11
N GLY A 83 31.30 -12.23 -6.23
CA GLY A 83 31.26 -13.48 -6.96
C GLY A 83 30.58 -13.35 -8.31
N GLU A 84 30.69 -14.43 -9.08
CA GLU A 84 30.03 -14.55 -10.38
C GLU A 84 28.64 -15.18 -10.23
N MET A 85 27.71 -14.75 -11.08
CA MET A 85 26.39 -15.35 -11.22
C MET A 85 26.36 -16.24 -12.46
N SER A 86 25.57 -17.32 -12.39
CA SER A 86 25.38 -18.23 -13.53
C SER A 86 24.74 -17.52 -14.74
N LEU A 87 23.86 -16.55 -14.49
CA LEU A 87 23.24 -15.72 -15.54
C LEU A 87 24.16 -14.55 -15.89
N LYS A 88 24.97 -14.72 -16.94
CA LYS A 88 26.00 -13.73 -17.32
C LYS A 88 25.47 -12.52 -18.09
N ASP A 89 24.36 -12.68 -18.82
CA ASP A 89 23.90 -11.67 -19.76
C ASP A 89 22.83 -10.73 -19.16
N LYS A 90 22.28 -11.05 -18.00
CA LYS A 90 21.18 -10.33 -17.37
C LYS A 90 21.27 -10.32 -15.85
N ILE A 91 20.60 -9.37 -15.24
CA ILE A 91 20.38 -9.33 -13.78
C ILE A 91 19.05 -10.04 -13.51
N PRO A 92 19.00 -11.11 -12.68
CA PRO A 92 17.78 -11.85 -12.38
C PRO A 92 16.90 -11.06 -11.40
N PHE A 93 16.22 -10.03 -11.91
CA PHE A 93 15.37 -9.15 -11.13
C PHE A 93 14.04 -8.93 -11.88
N ALA A 94 12.95 -9.33 -11.26
CA ALA A 94 11.60 -9.15 -11.76
C ALA A 94 10.85 -8.14 -10.89
N VAL A 95 9.95 -7.35 -11.49
CA VAL A 95 9.21 -6.28 -10.83
C VAL A 95 7.73 -6.36 -11.18
N ALA A 96 6.88 -6.27 -10.16
CA ALA A 96 5.45 -6.00 -10.35
C ALA A 96 5.20 -4.50 -10.18
N TYR A 97 4.40 -3.94 -11.07
CA TYR A 97 4.00 -2.53 -11.04
C TYR A 97 2.52 -2.43 -10.65
N SER A 98 2.21 -1.59 -9.68
CA SER A 98 0.81 -1.25 -9.41
C SER A 98 0.25 -0.29 -10.46
N ASN A 99 1.05 0.71 -10.84
CA ASN A 99 0.77 1.66 -11.92
C ASN A 99 2.11 2.13 -12.48
N ARG A 100 2.52 1.57 -13.61
CA ARG A 100 3.82 1.85 -14.23
C ARG A 100 3.83 3.24 -14.85
N VAL A 101 4.76 4.08 -14.41
CA VAL A 101 4.99 5.43 -14.96
C VAL A 101 6.32 5.55 -15.71
N GLY A 102 7.24 4.61 -15.46
CA GLY A 102 8.56 4.61 -16.09
C GLY A 102 9.26 3.25 -16.05
N TYR A 103 10.54 3.25 -16.38
CA TYR A 103 11.39 2.07 -16.30
C TYR A 103 11.82 1.86 -14.86
N TYR A 104 11.34 0.79 -14.22
CA TYR A 104 11.44 0.53 -12.77
C TYR A 104 10.83 1.62 -11.88
N GLU A 105 9.85 2.35 -12.42
CA GLU A 105 9.12 3.38 -11.70
C GLU A 105 7.64 3.10 -11.69
N SER A 106 7.03 3.20 -10.53
CA SER A 106 5.60 2.98 -10.31
C SER A 106 5.04 4.02 -9.35
N ARG A 107 3.81 4.47 -9.60
CA ARG A 107 3.07 5.31 -8.67
C ARG A 107 2.07 4.44 -7.91
N SER A 108 2.01 4.60 -6.59
CA SER A 108 1.00 3.90 -5.80
C SER A 108 -0.41 4.38 -6.20
N PRO A 109 -1.37 3.48 -6.39
CA PRO A 109 -2.77 3.86 -6.62
C PRO A 109 -3.40 4.58 -5.40
N LEU A 110 -2.79 4.43 -4.22
CA LEU A 110 -3.21 5.09 -2.98
C LEU A 110 -2.48 6.41 -2.70
N TYR A 111 -1.73 6.93 -3.68
CA TYR A 111 -0.92 8.15 -3.49
C TYR A 111 -1.77 9.36 -3.10
N ASP A 112 -2.87 9.59 -3.81
CA ASP A 112 -3.76 10.73 -3.57
C ASP A 112 -4.47 10.61 -2.20
N ILE A 113 -4.77 9.39 -1.76
CA ILE A 113 -5.31 9.10 -0.43
C ILE A 113 -4.27 9.40 0.65
N ALA A 114 -3.01 9.06 0.42
CA ALA A 114 -1.92 9.34 1.36
C ALA A 114 -1.73 10.86 1.57
N GLU A 115 -1.84 11.66 0.52
CA GLU A 115 -1.78 13.12 0.61
C GLU A 115 -2.98 13.69 1.40
N LEU A 116 -4.18 13.19 1.17
CA LEU A 116 -5.37 13.59 1.93
C LEU A 116 -5.26 13.17 3.40
N ASN A 117 -4.73 11.98 3.68
CA ASN A 117 -4.54 11.50 5.05
C ASN A 117 -3.53 12.38 5.81
N LEU A 118 -2.45 12.80 5.16
CA LEU A 118 -1.50 13.74 5.75
C LEU A 118 -2.17 15.07 6.08
N LYS A 119 -3.00 15.57 5.18
CA LYS A 119 -3.78 16.81 5.37
C LYS A 119 -4.78 16.69 6.52
N HIS A 120 -5.48 15.54 6.59
CA HIS A 120 -6.38 15.23 7.69
C HIS A 120 -5.65 15.24 9.03
N TYR A 121 -4.49 14.58 9.12
CA TYR A 121 -3.66 14.55 10.32
C TYR A 121 -3.21 15.95 10.75
N GLN A 122 -2.78 16.80 9.82
CA GLN A 122 -2.36 18.18 10.12
C GLN A 122 -3.51 18.99 10.72
N ILE A 123 -4.70 18.98 10.08
CA ILE A 123 -5.87 19.70 10.57
C ILE A 123 -6.33 19.16 11.91
N GLN A 124 -6.32 17.85 12.11
CA GLN A 124 -6.67 17.22 13.39
C GLN A 124 -5.71 17.67 14.50
N SER A 125 -4.40 17.68 14.24
CA SER A 125 -3.40 18.13 15.20
C SER A 125 -3.58 19.60 15.58
N ASP A 126 -3.87 20.46 14.60
CA ASP A 126 -4.14 21.89 14.85
C ASP A 126 -5.42 22.06 15.69
N LEU A 127 -6.48 21.31 15.36
CA LEU A 127 -7.74 21.34 16.10
C LEU A 127 -7.55 20.88 17.55
N ASP A 128 -6.84 19.78 17.77
CA ASP A 128 -6.57 19.27 19.12
C ASP A 128 -5.78 20.28 19.95
N ASN A 129 -4.79 20.98 19.36
CA ASN A 129 -4.03 22.03 20.01
C ASN A 129 -4.93 23.24 20.37
N ILE A 130 -5.76 23.67 19.44
CA ILE A 130 -6.70 24.77 19.66
C ILE A 130 -7.71 24.41 20.77
N LEU A 131 -8.28 23.19 20.74
CA LEU A 131 -9.20 22.72 21.75
C LEU A 131 -8.53 22.62 23.12
N HIS A 132 -7.28 22.19 23.17
CA HIS A 132 -6.51 22.15 24.42
C HIS A 132 -6.34 23.55 25.01
N ILE A 133 -5.92 24.54 24.20
CA ILE A 133 -5.76 25.93 24.65
C ILE A 133 -7.10 26.54 25.05
N SER A 134 -8.17 26.30 24.27
CA SER A 134 -9.49 26.88 24.54
C SER A 134 -10.24 26.23 25.70
N SER A 135 -9.83 25.02 26.10
CA SER A 135 -10.41 24.35 27.29
C SER A 135 -10.04 25.03 28.61
N VAL A 136 -9.01 25.90 28.57
CA VAL A 136 -8.59 26.68 29.74
C VAL A 136 -8.96 28.14 29.49
N PRO A 137 -10.12 28.61 29.98
CA PRO A 137 -10.55 29.99 29.82
C PRO A 137 -9.57 30.93 30.51
N MET A 138 -9.15 31.98 29.83
CA MET A 138 -8.29 32.99 30.41
C MET A 138 -9.11 33.98 31.23
N LEU A 139 -8.68 34.22 32.44
CA LEU A 139 -9.26 35.27 33.28
C LEU A 139 -8.69 36.60 32.82
N ALA A 140 -9.54 37.46 32.29
CA ALA A 140 -9.19 38.84 31.95
C ALA A 140 -9.71 39.81 33.01
N VAL A 141 -8.84 40.65 33.47
CA VAL A 141 -9.17 41.68 34.47
C VAL A 141 -8.91 43.06 33.86
N PHE A 142 -9.90 43.90 33.84
CA PHE A 142 -9.85 45.24 33.28
C PHE A 142 -9.93 46.27 34.38
N GLY A 143 -9.13 47.35 34.29
CA GLY A 143 -9.18 48.50 35.22
C GLY A 143 -8.64 48.23 36.62
N TYR A 144 -7.87 47.17 36.82
CA TYR A 144 -7.24 46.84 38.10
C TYR A 144 -5.75 47.26 38.11
N PRO A 145 -5.33 48.22 38.91
CA PRO A 145 -3.99 48.76 38.85
C PRO A 145 -2.88 47.83 39.36
N ASN A 146 -3.21 46.84 40.18
CA ASN A 146 -2.27 45.89 40.79
C ASN A 146 -2.57 44.44 40.34
N ALA A 147 -2.51 44.19 39.06
CA ALA A 147 -2.87 42.85 38.52
C ALA A 147 -1.98 41.72 39.06
N ASP A 148 -0.78 41.98 39.54
CA ASP A 148 0.16 40.99 40.08
C ASP A 148 -0.25 40.43 41.44
N GLU A 149 -1.24 41.05 42.11
CA GLU A 149 -1.75 40.61 43.42
C GLU A 149 -3.04 39.83 43.35
N ILE A 150 -3.49 39.45 42.15
CA ILE A 150 -4.74 38.69 41.96
C ILE A 150 -4.49 37.24 42.26
N THR A 151 -4.97 36.78 43.42
CA THR A 151 -5.01 35.35 43.76
C THR A 151 -6.38 34.80 43.43
N THR A 152 -6.43 33.73 42.62
CA THR A 152 -7.68 33.06 42.27
C THR A 152 -7.71 31.65 42.87
N GLY A 153 -8.76 31.34 43.62
CA GLY A 153 -8.97 30.04 44.22
C GLY A 153 -10.46 29.77 44.51
N PRO A 154 -10.86 28.51 44.68
CA PRO A 154 -12.26 28.17 44.91
C PRO A 154 -12.86 28.72 46.21
N ASN A 155 -12.02 29.18 47.13
CA ASN A 155 -12.42 29.73 48.41
C ASN A 155 -12.00 31.17 48.63
N GLU A 156 -11.56 31.89 47.61
CA GLU A 156 -11.13 33.28 47.70
C GLU A 156 -12.17 34.22 47.08
N ALA A 157 -12.58 35.22 47.88
CA ALA A 157 -13.46 36.28 47.39
C ALA A 157 -12.61 37.48 46.94
N LEU A 158 -12.67 37.81 45.66
CA LEU A 158 -11.96 38.96 45.11
C LEU A 158 -12.83 40.22 45.18
N SER A 159 -12.30 41.25 45.86
CA SER A 159 -12.95 42.57 45.89
C SER A 159 -12.35 43.43 44.78
N LEU A 160 -13.17 43.85 43.83
CA LEU A 160 -12.74 44.68 42.71
C LEU A 160 -13.05 46.17 43.00
N PRO A 161 -12.18 47.11 42.64
CA PRO A 161 -12.46 48.54 42.64
C PRO A 161 -13.68 48.90 41.77
N PRO A 162 -14.38 50.02 42.09
CA PRO A 162 -15.41 50.56 41.18
C PRO A 162 -14.79 50.81 39.82
N GLU A 163 -15.44 50.42 38.73
CA GLU A 163 -14.99 50.47 37.35
C GLU A 163 -14.09 49.31 36.87
N SER A 164 -13.71 48.39 37.76
CA SER A 164 -12.99 47.17 37.34
C SER A 164 -13.97 46.09 36.93
N ARG A 165 -13.57 45.32 35.90
CA ARG A 165 -14.35 44.22 35.36
C ARG A 165 -13.48 42.97 35.25
N MET A 166 -14.04 41.84 35.58
CA MET A 166 -13.40 40.56 35.46
C MET A 166 -14.30 39.64 34.61
N GLU A 167 -13.72 39.02 33.61
CA GLU A 167 -14.45 38.05 32.78
C GLU A 167 -13.53 36.92 32.31
N TYR A 168 -14.12 35.77 32.13
CA TYR A 168 -13.42 34.66 31.46
C TYR A 168 -13.56 34.83 29.96
N ILE A 169 -12.44 34.96 29.30
CA ILE A 169 -12.37 35.03 27.82
C ILE A 169 -12.06 33.64 27.30
N SER A 170 -12.98 33.12 26.51
CA SER A 170 -12.76 31.90 25.71
C SER A 170 -12.74 32.28 24.23
N PRO A 171 -11.91 31.61 23.41
CA PRO A 171 -11.97 31.78 21.96
C PRO A 171 -13.39 31.50 21.43
N SER A 172 -13.85 32.24 20.43
CA SER A 172 -15.15 32.01 19.80
C SER A 172 -15.18 30.63 19.11
N GLY A 173 -16.27 29.86 19.30
CA GLY A 173 -16.40 28.50 18.76
C GLY A 173 -16.53 28.40 17.25
N ASP A 174 -16.79 29.51 16.55
CA ASP A 174 -17.05 29.53 15.10
C ASP A 174 -15.88 28.99 14.24
N SER A 175 -14.63 29.14 14.73
CA SER A 175 -13.45 28.62 14.02
C SER A 175 -13.34 27.08 14.11
N TYR A 176 -13.90 26.45 15.14
CA TYR A 176 -13.85 25.00 15.33
C TYR A 176 -14.81 24.27 14.42
N ASP A 177 -16.01 24.80 14.22
CA ASP A 177 -17.03 24.19 13.38
C ASP A 177 -16.58 24.09 11.93
N SER A 178 -15.86 25.10 11.44
CA SER A 178 -15.30 25.05 10.09
C SER A 178 -14.21 23.97 9.94
N GLN A 179 -13.39 23.78 10.96
CA GLN A 179 -12.34 22.72 10.96
C GLN A 179 -12.96 21.33 11.09
N PHE A 180 -13.98 21.13 11.93
CA PHE A 180 -14.71 19.87 12.03
C PHE A 180 -15.41 19.52 10.69
N THR A 181 -16.03 20.51 10.05
CA THR A 181 -16.62 20.32 8.73
C THR A 181 -15.56 19.90 7.72
N ARG A 182 -14.41 20.58 7.72
CA ARG A 182 -13.31 20.26 6.81
C ARG A 182 -12.74 18.86 7.03
N LEU A 183 -12.61 18.40 8.29
CA LEU A 183 -12.19 17.03 8.60
C LEU A 183 -13.16 15.99 8.06
N LYS A 184 -14.47 16.23 8.22
CA LYS A 184 -15.52 15.36 7.65
C LYS A 184 -15.43 15.31 6.11
N ASP A 185 -15.29 16.45 5.46
CA ASP A 185 -15.15 16.53 4.00
C ASP A 185 -13.93 15.72 3.51
N ILE A 186 -12.79 15.82 4.21
CA ILE A 186 -11.58 15.07 3.85
C ILE A 186 -11.80 13.57 4.08
N ALA A 187 -12.44 13.18 5.18
CA ALA A 187 -12.76 11.79 5.46
C ALA A 187 -13.69 11.19 4.38
N GLU A 188 -14.67 11.93 3.92
CA GLU A 188 -15.57 11.54 2.81
C GLU A 188 -14.81 11.43 1.48
N GLN A 189 -13.89 12.37 1.20
CA GLN A 189 -13.01 12.29 0.03
C GLN A 189 -12.10 11.04 0.08
N ILE A 190 -11.49 10.75 1.23
CA ILE A 190 -10.69 9.53 1.43
C ILE A 190 -11.55 8.28 1.21
N ASN A 191 -12.74 8.21 1.78
CA ASN A 191 -13.66 7.08 1.60
C ASN A 191 -14.05 6.89 0.13
N THR A 192 -14.39 7.97 -0.56
CA THR A 192 -14.75 7.93 -1.99
C THR A 192 -13.59 7.44 -2.85
N LEU A 193 -12.38 7.97 -2.63
CA LEU A 193 -11.18 7.55 -3.36
C LEU A 193 -10.76 6.12 -3.01
N SER A 194 -10.90 5.71 -1.75
CA SER A 194 -10.57 4.34 -1.31
C SER A 194 -11.49 3.31 -1.96
N LEU A 195 -12.78 3.58 -1.99
CA LEU A 195 -13.75 2.72 -2.66
C LEU A 195 -13.51 2.67 -4.16
N ALA A 196 -13.23 3.82 -4.80
CA ALA A 196 -12.88 3.88 -6.21
C ALA A 196 -11.57 3.13 -6.51
N ALA A 197 -10.57 3.23 -5.66
CA ALA A 197 -9.26 2.59 -5.86
C ALA A 197 -9.27 1.07 -5.62
N VAL A 198 -10.10 0.58 -4.69
CA VAL A 198 -10.13 -0.82 -4.25
C VAL A 198 -11.31 -1.58 -4.83
N LEU A 199 -12.50 -1.01 -4.79
CA LEU A 199 -13.74 -1.68 -5.19
C LEU A 199 -14.34 -1.09 -6.46
N GLY A 200 -13.80 0.02 -6.94
CA GLY A 200 -14.32 0.69 -8.11
C GLY A 200 -15.74 1.20 -8.00
N GLN A 201 -16.26 1.41 -6.82
CA GLN A 201 -17.63 1.88 -6.62
C GLN A 201 -17.68 3.40 -6.44
N LYS A 202 -18.44 4.09 -7.29
CA LYS A 202 -18.90 5.44 -7.00
C LYS A 202 -20.12 5.36 -6.07
N LEU A 203 -20.05 6.10 -4.96
CA LEU A 203 -21.13 6.17 -3.94
C LEU A 203 -22.37 6.96 -4.38
N VAL A 204 -22.51 7.34 -5.64
CA VAL A 204 -23.66 8.08 -6.13
C VAL A 204 -24.70 7.10 -6.65
N GLY A 205 -25.96 7.25 -6.22
CA GLY A 205 -27.09 6.39 -6.58
C GLY A 205 -27.37 6.40 -8.09
N GLU A 206 -26.67 5.56 -8.82
CA GLU A 206 -26.79 5.38 -10.26
C GLU A 206 -27.71 4.19 -10.60
N SER A 207 -28.29 4.22 -11.80
CA SER A 207 -29.11 3.13 -12.32
C SER A 207 -28.31 1.83 -12.44
N ALA A 208 -28.97 0.67 -12.43
CA ALA A 208 -28.33 -0.64 -12.53
C ALA A 208 -27.41 -0.77 -13.77
N GLU A 209 -27.73 -0.07 -14.85
CA GLU A 209 -26.95 -0.02 -16.09
C GLU A 209 -25.64 0.76 -15.93
N ALA A 210 -25.67 1.90 -15.23
CA ALA A 210 -24.50 2.70 -14.92
C ALA A 210 -23.55 1.94 -13.95
N LYS A 211 -24.10 1.18 -13.00
CA LYS A 211 -23.33 0.27 -12.13
C LYS A 211 -22.61 -0.83 -12.90
N ARG A 212 -23.18 -1.35 -13.99
CA ARG A 212 -22.54 -2.37 -14.84
C ARG A 212 -21.37 -1.80 -15.63
N ILE A 213 -21.50 -0.60 -16.16
CA ILE A 213 -20.43 0.09 -16.92
C ILE A 213 -19.27 0.49 -15.98
N ASP A 214 -19.58 1.01 -14.79
CA ASP A 214 -18.57 1.34 -13.79
C ASP A 214 -17.85 0.09 -13.26
N ARG A 215 -18.54 -1.02 -13.04
CA ARG A 215 -17.92 -2.31 -12.67
C ARG A 215 -16.87 -2.74 -13.70
N SER A 216 -17.16 -2.66 -14.99
CA SER A 216 -16.22 -3.08 -16.04
C SER A 216 -14.95 -2.22 -16.13
N GLN A 217 -15.00 -0.94 -15.74
CA GLN A 217 -13.83 -0.05 -15.72
C GLN A 217 -12.96 -0.26 -14.48
N ASN A 218 -13.56 -0.67 -13.38
CA ASN A 218 -12.89 -0.84 -12.09
C ASN A 218 -12.26 -2.22 -11.91
N ASP A 219 -12.84 -3.23 -12.51
CA ASP A 219 -12.21 -4.53 -12.73
C ASP A 219 -10.85 -4.38 -13.43
N SER A 220 -10.69 -3.32 -14.23
CA SER A 220 -9.45 -3.07 -14.95
C SER A 220 -8.24 -2.81 -14.06
N THR A 221 -8.37 -2.10 -12.93
CA THR A 221 -7.21 -1.75 -12.07
C THR A 221 -6.71 -2.97 -11.28
N MET A 222 -7.62 -3.72 -10.65
CA MET A 222 -7.26 -4.94 -9.93
C MET A 222 -6.79 -6.04 -10.88
N MET A 223 -7.43 -6.18 -12.05
CA MET A 223 -6.98 -7.09 -13.11
C MET A 223 -5.58 -6.75 -13.60
N VAL A 224 -5.25 -5.46 -13.79
CA VAL A 224 -3.89 -5.04 -14.19
C VAL A 224 -2.88 -5.40 -13.10
N ILE A 225 -3.19 -5.17 -11.82
CA ILE A 225 -2.32 -5.54 -10.70
C ILE A 225 -2.11 -7.06 -10.66
N ALA A 226 -3.20 -7.85 -10.80
CA ALA A 226 -3.11 -9.30 -10.84
C ALA A 226 -2.28 -9.81 -12.03
N GLN A 227 -2.44 -9.19 -13.20
CA GLN A 227 -1.62 -9.49 -14.37
C GLN A 227 -0.13 -9.19 -14.10
N GLN A 228 0.18 -8.05 -13.48
CA GLN A 228 1.56 -7.70 -13.12
C GLN A 228 2.16 -8.68 -12.10
N MET A 229 1.34 -9.18 -11.17
CA MET A 229 1.78 -10.23 -10.23
C MET A 229 2.04 -11.55 -10.94
N GLN A 230 1.20 -11.94 -11.89
CA GLN A 230 1.44 -13.13 -12.71
C GLN A 230 2.72 -12.98 -13.52
N ASP A 231 2.91 -11.86 -14.20
CA ASP A 231 4.12 -11.57 -14.98
C ASP A 231 5.39 -11.60 -14.11
N LEU A 232 5.29 -11.08 -12.86
CA LEU A 232 6.38 -11.17 -11.88
C LEU A 232 6.74 -12.62 -11.57
N ILE A 233 5.75 -13.45 -11.23
CA ILE A 233 5.96 -14.86 -10.88
C ILE A 233 6.52 -15.63 -12.09
N ASP A 234 5.96 -15.44 -13.28
CA ASP A 234 6.41 -16.11 -14.49
C ASP A 234 7.86 -15.71 -14.86
N ASN A 235 8.23 -14.43 -14.68
CA ASN A 235 9.62 -14.01 -14.84
C ASN A 235 10.54 -14.63 -13.79
N CYS A 236 10.12 -14.74 -12.54
CA CYS A 236 10.88 -15.44 -11.51
C CYS A 236 11.05 -16.93 -11.82
N LEU A 237 10.00 -17.61 -12.29
CA LEU A 237 10.07 -19.01 -12.73
C LEU A 237 11.04 -19.16 -13.91
N LYS A 238 11.03 -18.23 -14.86
CA LYS A 238 11.96 -18.23 -15.98
C LYS A 238 13.41 -18.08 -15.52
N PHE A 239 13.72 -17.14 -14.62
CA PHE A 239 15.07 -17.04 -14.06
C PHE A 239 15.45 -18.31 -13.28
N HIS A 240 14.50 -18.90 -12.56
CA HIS A 240 14.74 -20.11 -11.80
C HIS A 240 15.08 -21.31 -12.71
N SER A 241 14.33 -21.50 -13.81
CA SER A 241 14.62 -22.54 -14.80
C SER A 241 15.96 -22.35 -15.48
N GLU A 242 16.30 -21.10 -15.83
CA GLU A 242 17.61 -20.77 -16.40
C GLU A 242 18.76 -21.08 -15.42
N TYR A 243 18.59 -20.85 -14.10
CA TYR A 243 19.59 -21.26 -13.09
C TYR A 243 19.75 -22.77 -13.00
N LEU A 244 18.67 -23.52 -13.17
CA LEU A 244 18.69 -24.98 -13.10
C LEU A 244 19.04 -25.64 -14.44
N ASN A 245 19.16 -24.86 -15.54
CA ASN A 245 19.28 -25.33 -16.93
C ASN A 245 18.11 -26.25 -17.33
N GLU A 246 16.91 -25.97 -16.81
CA GLU A 246 15.69 -26.70 -17.16
C GLU A 246 15.04 -26.07 -18.40
N PRO A 247 14.53 -26.87 -19.36
CA PRO A 247 14.02 -26.36 -20.64
C PRO A 247 12.66 -25.64 -20.50
N SER A 248 11.95 -25.86 -19.42
CA SER A 248 10.63 -25.28 -19.18
C SER A 248 10.54 -24.62 -17.82
N ALA A 249 10.09 -23.38 -17.80
CA ALA A 249 9.90 -22.62 -16.57
C ALA A 249 8.57 -22.91 -15.86
N GLY A 250 7.59 -23.47 -16.58
CA GLY A 250 6.21 -23.47 -16.12
C GLY A 250 5.56 -22.11 -16.25
N SER A 251 4.31 -22.01 -15.81
CA SER A 251 3.54 -20.76 -15.75
C SER A 251 2.71 -20.70 -14.47
N SER A 252 2.43 -19.50 -14.02
CA SER A 252 1.55 -19.28 -12.87
C SER A 252 0.16 -18.83 -13.34
N PHE A 253 -0.82 -19.05 -12.50
CA PHE A 253 -2.15 -18.49 -12.67
C PHE A 253 -2.50 -17.66 -11.45
N VAL A 254 -2.83 -16.40 -11.68
CA VAL A 254 -3.31 -15.49 -10.63
C VAL A 254 -4.78 -15.20 -10.91
N ASN A 255 -5.63 -15.43 -9.94
CA ASN A 255 -7.06 -15.13 -10.08
C ASN A 255 -7.25 -13.64 -10.41
N ARG A 256 -8.07 -13.36 -11.43
CA ARG A 256 -8.41 -12.02 -11.92
C ARG A 256 -9.89 -11.70 -11.75
N ASP A 257 -10.65 -12.64 -11.23
CA ASP A 257 -12.04 -12.45 -10.91
C ASP A 257 -12.16 -11.89 -9.48
N PHE A 258 -12.27 -10.59 -9.38
CA PHE A 258 -12.41 -9.87 -8.11
C PHE A 258 -13.87 -9.49 -7.82
N VAL A 259 -14.75 -9.79 -8.76
CA VAL A 259 -16.17 -9.54 -8.60
C VAL A 259 -16.82 -10.81 -8.16
N SER A 260 -17.18 -10.90 -6.89
CA SER A 260 -18.18 -11.87 -6.48
C SER A 260 -19.51 -11.42 -7.10
N ALA A 261 -19.72 -11.79 -8.34
CA ALA A 261 -20.98 -11.61 -9.02
C ALA A 261 -21.97 -12.63 -8.48
N ARG A 262 -22.43 -12.44 -7.25
CA ARG A 262 -23.62 -13.19 -6.80
C ARG A 262 -24.69 -12.95 -7.83
N LEU A 263 -25.11 -14.04 -8.47
CA LEU A 263 -26.22 -14.00 -9.41
C LEU A 263 -27.46 -13.47 -8.70
N GLU A 264 -28.07 -12.45 -9.29
CA GLU A 264 -29.36 -11.97 -8.79
C GLU A 264 -30.44 -13.04 -9.00
N PRO A 265 -31.48 -13.09 -8.14
CA PRO A 265 -32.57 -14.08 -8.28
C PRO A 265 -33.19 -14.15 -9.67
N GLN A 266 -33.22 -13.01 -10.40
CA GLN A 266 -33.72 -12.93 -11.77
C GLN A 266 -32.78 -13.60 -12.77
N GLU A 267 -31.46 -13.51 -12.57
CA GLU A 267 -30.46 -14.16 -13.42
C GLU A 267 -30.50 -15.67 -13.23
N ILE A 268 -30.64 -16.14 -11.97
CA ILE A 268 -30.83 -17.56 -11.64
C ILE A 268 -32.08 -18.10 -12.32
N THR A 269 -33.18 -17.38 -12.27
CA THR A 269 -34.44 -17.78 -12.92
C THR A 269 -34.29 -17.85 -14.43
N SER A 270 -33.52 -16.91 -15.02
CA SER A 270 -33.22 -16.92 -16.46
C SER A 270 -32.36 -18.11 -16.86
N LEU A 271 -31.32 -18.44 -16.09
CA LEU A 271 -30.50 -19.63 -16.30
C LEU A 271 -31.30 -20.93 -16.20
N LEU A 272 -32.17 -21.04 -15.20
CA LEU A 272 -33.06 -22.19 -15.05
C LEU A 272 -34.04 -22.31 -16.23
N THR A 273 -34.54 -21.19 -16.75
CA THR A 273 -35.42 -21.17 -17.93
C THR A 273 -34.67 -21.64 -19.19
N LEU A 274 -33.43 -21.20 -19.38
CA LEU A 274 -32.58 -21.67 -20.50
C LEU A 274 -32.26 -23.17 -20.40
N PHE A 275 -32.02 -23.65 -19.19
CA PHE A 275 -31.81 -25.08 -18.93
C PHE A 275 -33.06 -25.89 -19.23
N THR A 276 -34.24 -25.48 -18.73
CA THR A 276 -35.51 -26.19 -18.97
C THR A 276 -35.94 -26.12 -20.45
N ALA A 277 -35.52 -25.08 -21.18
CA ALA A 277 -35.70 -24.95 -22.62
C ALA A 277 -34.71 -25.83 -23.43
N GLY A 278 -33.76 -26.52 -22.76
CA GLY A 278 -32.74 -27.37 -23.40
C GLY A 278 -31.66 -26.59 -24.17
N THR A 279 -31.52 -25.27 -23.92
CA THR A 279 -30.56 -24.41 -24.61
C THR A 279 -29.17 -24.50 -24.03
N ILE A 280 -29.05 -24.82 -22.73
CA ILE A 280 -27.77 -25.01 -22.02
C ILE A 280 -27.74 -26.40 -21.37
N THR A 281 -26.55 -26.97 -21.24
CA THR A 281 -26.33 -28.24 -20.55
C THR A 281 -26.37 -28.09 -19.04
N GLN A 282 -26.57 -29.20 -18.31
CA GLN A 282 -26.51 -29.24 -16.85
C GLN A 282 -25.15 -28.77 -16.34
N GLU A 283 -24.06 -29.20 -16.96
CA GLU A 283 -22.70 -28.79 -16.66
C GLU A 283 -22.52 -27.29 -16.81
N THR A 284 -23.02 -26.69 -17.89
CA THR A 284 -22.99 -25.25 -18.11
C THR A 284 -23.78 -24.49 -17.04
N LEU A 285 -24.96 -25.01 -16.65
CA LEU A 285 -25.76 -24.40 -15.57
C LEU A 285 -25.02 -24.44 -14.24
N LEU A 286 -24.46 -25.60 -13.86
CA LEU A 286 -23.74 -25.76 -12.59
C LEU A 286 -22.49 -24.90 -12.55
N ASN A 287 -21.74 -24.82 -13.64
CA ASN A 287 -20.59 -23.91 -13.75
C ASN A 287 -20.97 -22.44 -13.60
N GLN A 288 -22.10 -22.02 -14.17
CA GLN A 288 -22.58 -20.63 -14.03
C GLN A 288 -23.10 -20.34 -12.61
N LEU A 289 -23.76 -21.31 -11.96
CA LEU A 289 -24.21 -21.17 -10.57
C LEU A 289 -23.04 -21.18 -9.57
N SER A 290 -22.01 -21.97 -9.83
CA SER A 290 -20.76 -21.97 -9.05
C SER A 290 -19.99 -20.67 -9.24
N ALA A 291 -19.80 -20.21 -10.46
CA ALA A 291 -19.16 -18.93 -10.77
C ALA A 291 -19.93 -17.73 -10.18
N GLY A 292 -21.24 -17.85 -10.02
CA GLY A 292 -22.11 -16.86 -9.38
C GLY A 292 -22.24 -16.99 -7.86
N GLU A 293 -21.38 -17.77 -7.20
CA GLU A 293 -21.40 -17.98 -5.73
C GLU A 293 -22.76 -18.41 -5.17
N VAL A 294 -23.59 -19.08 -5.98
CA VAL A 294 -24.88 -19.64 -5.56
C VAL A 294 -24.69 -21.03 -4.95
N LEU A 295 -23.67 -21.75 -5.44
CA LEU A 295 -23.23 -23.05 -4.91
C LEU A 295 -22.03 -22.82 -4.01
N GLY A 296 -21.91 -23.61 -2.92
CA GLY A 296 -20.77 -23.50 -1.99
C GLY A 296 -19.44 -23.83 -2.66
N ASP A 297 -18.34 -23.31 -2.11
CA ASP A 297 -16.98 -23.54 -2.61
C ASP A 297 -16.56 -25.02 -2.66
N ASP A 298 -17.22 -25.86 -1.90
CA ASP A 298 -16.98 -27.32 -1.83
C ASP A 298 -17.77 -28.12 -2.89
N PHE A 299 -18.50 -27.45 -3.78
CA PHE A 299 -19.32 -28.11 -4.78
C PHE A 299 -18.49 -28.51 -6.00
N ASP A 300 -18.30 -29.81 -6.20
CA ASP A 300 -17.63 -30.38 -7.38
C ASP A 300 -18.65 -30.65 -8.48
N VAL A 301 -18.41 -30.10 -9.67
CA VAL A 301 -19.29 -30.26 -10.84
C VAL A 301 -19.16 -31.66 -11.46
N GLU A 302 -18.05 -32.38 -11.14
CA GLU A 302 -17.76 -33.72 -11.68
C GLU A 302 -18.38 -34.88 -10.85
N GLU A 303 -18.93 -34.62 -9.64
CA GLU A 303 -19.73 -35.58 -8.87
C GLU A 303 -21.24 -35.48 -9.25
#